data_549329e7f3edca861630bda32f54d703
#
_entry.id   549329e7f3edca861630bda32f54d703
#
_cell.length_a   1.000
_cell.length_b   1.000
_cell.length_c   1.000
_cell.angle_alpha   90.00
_cell.angle_beta   90.00
_cell.angle_gamma   90.00
#
_symmetry.space_group_name_H-M   'P 1'
#
loop_
_entity.id
_entity.type
_entity.pdbx_description
1 polymer ?
#
loop_
_entity_poly.entity_id
_entity_poly.type
_entity_poly.pdbx_seq_one_letter_code
_entity_poly.pdbx_strand_id
1 'polypeptide(L)'
;MVEQGKRIGAPILRSGNGRCNFSNSQLDVSRYWNSAFVSQTLGFLGGGPVRPITNWFEELGLVWEEAPESGGLLYPFSNKASSVLEVLMAALPAHVVDIHPCVKAIETHRSHDGFDVLLEESHSATGNGGAAAGESDRVPQQATVRAGRVVVAAGGGCAESLLAGAIPALPTAPWRPTLGPLAAAFPENVSSEKLDGIRSHVRISLPNSGFSEEGEVLFRGYGISGIVVFNASRYAHTGETLLVDFLPAMETHEAEAAIYARAERLQGQPAHTLFRGFVLPELGAALLAASGIRPDEPLQQELCCRIARAMKAFPLMVQGIADESQCQVHRGGIAPESVCAESLELKALPGLYVLGEALDVDGPCGGYNLHWAWACGILAGRDIARKIKKEQSC
;
A
#
# COMPACT_ATOMS: atom_id res chain seq x y z
N MET A 1 4.66 -2.65 25.72
CA MET A 1 4.14 -2.56 24.34
C MET A 1 2.79 -3.25 24.28
N VAL A 2 1.77 -2.63 23.68
CA VAL A 2 0.43 -3.22 23.53
C VAL A 2 0.13 -3.47 22.05
N GLU A 3 -0.56 -4.57 21.75
CA GLU A 3 -0.98 -5.01 20.42
C GLU A 3 -2.42 -5.53 20.50
N GLN A 4 -3.32 -4.95 19.69
CA GLN A 4 -4.73 -5.39 19.70
C GLN A 4 -4.95 -6.79 19.13
N GLY A 5 -4.06 -7.24 18.25
CA GLY A 5 -4.10 -8.57 17.67
C GLY A 5 -3.52 -9.64 18.59
N LYS A 6 -3.83 -10.90 18.29
CA LYS A 6 -3.27 -12.07 19.03
C LYS A 6 -1.77 -12.21 18.85
N ARG A 7 -1.20 -11.66 17.78
CA ARG A 7 0.19 -11.88 17.40
C ARG A 7 0.84 -10.57 16.97
N ILE A 8 1.96 -10.24 17.60
CA ILE A 8 2.80 -9.10 17.20
C ILE A 8 3.39 -9.34 15.83
N GLY A 9 3.47 -8.26 15.03
CA GLY A 9 4.05 -8.30 13.70
C GLY A 9 3.20 -8.99 12.63
N ALA A 10 1.91 -9.24 12.90
CA ALA A 10 1.01 -9.84 11.90
C ALA A 10 0.98 -9.11 10.56
N PRO A 11 1.03 -7.76 10.47
CA PRO A 11 1.16 -7.04 9.21
C PRO A 11 2.46 -7.36 8.46
N ILE A 12 3.60 -7.50 9.15
CA ILE A 12 4.88 -7.89 8.54
C ILE A 12 4.76 -9.25 7.87
N LEU A 13 4.15 -10.23 8.56
CA LEU A 13 4.01 -11.59 8.06
C LEU A 13 3.14 -11.70 6.81
N ARG A 14 2.23 -10.75 6.58
CA ARG A 14 1.37 -10.70 5.38
C ARG A 14 2.00 -9.91 4.23
N SER A 15 2.99 -9.07 4.52
CA SER A 15 3.61 -8.20 3.52
C SER A 15 4.38 -9.00 2.45
N GLY A 16 4.42 -8.47 1.21
CA GLY A 16 5.12 -9.09 0.10
C GLY A 16 4.71 -10.54 -0.18
N ASN A 17 3.42 -10.89 -0.03
CA ASN A 17 2.91 -12.26 -0.14
C ASN A 17 3.61 -13.25 0.82
N GLY A 18 3.86 -12.83 2.05
CA GLY A 18 4.53 -13.63 3.08
C GLY A 18 6.05 -13.66 2.99
N ARG A 19 6.64 -12.85 2.10
CA ARG A 19 8.10 -12.74 1.94
C ARG A 19 8.70 -11.52 2.65
N CYS A 20 7.91 -10.49 2.92
CA CYS A 20 8.30 -9.18 3.46
C CYS A 20 9.28 -8.44 2.56
N ASN A 21 8.77 -7.71 1.58
CA ASN A 21 9.56 -6.70 0.88
C ASN A 21 9.81 -5.53 1.84
N PHE A 22 10.93 -5.59 2.61
CA PHE A 22 11.14 -4.70 3.74
C PHE A 22 11.69 -3.33 3.33
N SER A 23 12.26 -3.21 2.12
CA SER A 23 12.83 -1.96 1.59
C SER A 23 12.99 -2.02 0.08
N ASN A 24 13.58 -0.95 -0.51
CA ASN A 24 13.86 -0.86 -1.93
C ASN A 24 15.20 -0.16 -2.16
N SER A 25 16.11 -0.77 -2.93
CA SER A 25 17.43 -0.21 -3.24
C SER A 25 17.35 1.03 -4.15
N GLN A 26 16.28 1.11 -4.96
CA GLN A 26 16.01 2.20 -5.89
C GLN A 26 14.91 3.12 -5.35
N LEU A 27 14.86 3.33 -4.03
CA LEU A 27 13.86 4.17 -3.38
C LEU A 27 13.90 5.59 -3.92
N ASP A 28 12.83 5.99 -4.60
CA ASP A 28 12.60 7.37 -5.05
C ASP A 28 11.67 8.09 -4.07
N VAL A 29 12.22 8.99 -3.29
CA VAL A 29 11.48 9.72 -2.25
C VAL A 29 10.35 10.58 -2.84
N SER A 30 10.46 11.02 -4.10
CA SER A 30 9.41 11.80 -4.78
C SER A 30 8.10 11.02 -4.96
N ARG A 31 8.14 9.69 -4.91
CA ARG A 31 6.99 8.82 -5.06
C ARG A 31 6.13 8.69 -3.79
N TYR A 32 6.60 9.21 -2.65
CA TYR A 32 5.77 9.27 -1.44
C TYR A 32 4.73 10.40 -1.53
N TRP A 33 3.57 10.18 -0.93
CA TRP A 33 2.68 11.25 -0.55
C TRP A 33 3.36 12.08 0.55
N ASN A 34 3.23 13.41 0.50
CA ASN A 34 3.98 14.32 1.37
C ASN A 34 5.52 14.15 1.26
N SER A 35 6.02 13.94 0.04
CA SER A 35 7.42 13.63 -0.27
C SER A 35 8.43 14.63 0.30
N ALA A 36 8.09 15.90 0.41
CA ALA A 36 8.96 16.93 1.01
C ALA A 36 9.25 16.63 2.50
N PHE A 37 8.21 16.27 3.27
CA PHE A 37 8.36 15.87 4.66
C PHE A 37 9.14 14.56 4.78
N VAL A 38 8.83 13.55 3.94
CA VAL A 38 9.56 12.28 3.91
C VAL A 38 11.05 12.50 3.60
N SER A 39 11.36 13.34 2.61
CA SER A 39 12.74 13.69 2.25
C SER A 39 13.51 14.33 3.41
N GLN A 40 12.87 15.28 4.10
CA GLN A 40 13.44 15.91 5.28
C GLN A 40 13.69 14.89 6.39
N THR A 41 12.72 14.04 6.69
CA THR A 41 12.79 13.03 7.76
C THR A 41 13.87 12.00 7.47
N LEU A 42 13.90 11.43 6.27
CA LEU A 42 14.94 10.46 5.89
C LEU A 42 16.34 11.08 5.90
N GLY A 43 16.45 12.37 5.64
CA GLY A 43 17.72 13.13 5.73
C GLY A 43 18.36 13.07 7.13
N PHE A 44 17.56 13.03 8.20
CA PHE A 44 18.06 12.92 9.57
C PHE A 44 18.64 11.53 9.93
N LEU A 45 18.40 10.50 9.12
CA LEU A 45 19.06 9.21 9.31
C LEU A 45 20.56 9.28 8.98
N GLY A 46 20.96 10.16 8.03
CA GLY A 46 22.30 10.23 7.49
C GLY A 46 22.64 9.06 6.55
N GLY A 47 23.57 9.24 5.62
CA GLY A 47 24.04 8.16 4.74
C GLY A 47 23.10 7.80 3.57
N GLY A 48 22.13 8.65 3.23
CA GLY A 48 21.16 8.45 2.14
C GLY A 48 19.88 7.76 2.60
N PRO A 49 18.88 7.65 1.70
CA PRO A 49 17.55 7.18 2.10
C PRO A 49 17.48 5.68 2.44
N VAL A 50 18.31 4.83 1.84
CA VAL A 50 18.18 3.35 1.95
C VAL A 50 19.18 2.76 2.93
N ARG A 51 20.44 3.15 2.83
CA ARG A 51 21.55 2.52 3.56
C ARG A 51 21.40 2.49 5.08
N PRO A 52 20.89 3.53 5.75
CA PRO A 52 20.69 3.48 7.20
C PRO A 52 19.71 2.37 7.64
N ILE A 53 18.72 2.05 6.82
CA ILE A 53 17.73 1.00 7.12
C ILE A 53 18.33 -0.39 6.89
N THR A 54 19.01 -0.60 5.76
CA THR A 54 19.64 -1.89 5.48
C THR A 54 20.74 -2.21 6.48
N ASN A 55 21.60 -1.25 6.82
CA ASN A 55 22.64 -1.42 7.84
C ASN A 55 22.03 -1.76 9.22
N TRP A 56 20.95 -1.08 9.60
CA TRP A 56 20.27 -1.36 10.85
C TRP A 56 19.74 -2.81 10.92
N PHE A 57 19.16 -3.32 9.82
CA PHE A 57 18.74 -4.71 9.75
C PHE A 57 19.91 -5.68 9.73
N GLU A 58 21.04 -5.34 9.10
CA GLU A 58 22.28 -6.13 9.14
C GLU A 58 22.85 -6.21 10.56
N GLU A 59 22.85 -5.09 11.31
CA GLU A 59 23.25 -5.05 12.72
C GLU A 59 22.36 -5.94 13.60
N LEU A 60 21.08 -6.10 13.25
CA LEU A 60 20.17 -7.03 13.92
C LEU A 60 20.37 -8.49 13.47
N GLY A 61 21.24 -8.74 12.50
CA GLY A 61 21.53 -10.08 11.98
C GLY A 61 20.67 -10.53 10.80
N LEU A 62 19.91 -9.63 10.16
CA LEU A 62 19.15 -9.96 8.96
C LEU A 62 20.09 -10.08 7.75
N VAL A 63 20.13 -11.25 7.13
CA VAL A 63 20.70 -11.41 5.80
C VAL A 63 19.60 -11.17 4.76
N TRP A 64 19.88 -10.33 3.77
CA TRP A 64 18.91 -9.95 2.75
C TRP A 64 19.53 -9.96 1.35
N GLU A 65 18.68 -9.91 0.33
CA GLU A 65 19.07 -9.84 -1.07
C GLU A 65 18.12 -8.92 -1.86
N GLU A 66 18.61 -8.39 -2.96
CA GLU A 66 17.79 -7.72 -3.96
C GLU A 66 17.24 -8.75 -4.94
N ALA A 67 15.92 -8.77 -5.14
CA ALA A 67 15.30 -9.69 -6.08
C ALA A 67 15.71 -9.32 -7.53
N PRO A 68 16.16 -10.27 -8.34
CA PRO A 68 16.57 -10.00 -9.73
C PRO A 68 15.43 -9.37 -10.53
N GLU A 69 15.79 -8.38 -11.36
CA GLU A 69 14.86 -7.67 -12.28
C GLU A 69 13.59 -7.11 -11.64
N SER A 70 13.66 -6.80 -10.35
CA SER A 70 12.49 -6.41 -9.55
C SER A 70 12.30 -4.90 -9.39
N GLY A 71 13.19 -4.07 -9.93
CA GLY A 71 13.17 -2.63 -9.67
C GLY A 71 13.57 -2.27 -8.22
N GLY A 72 14.49 -3.04 -7.64
CA GLY A 72 15.13 -2.73 -6.36
C GLY A 72 14.45 -3.34 -5.12
N LEU A 73 13.55 -4.30 -5.27
CA LEU A 73 12.86 -4.92 -4.13
C LEU A 73 13.84 -5.70 -3.24
N LEU A 74 13.86 -5.38 -1.93
CA LEU A 74 14.72 -6.02 -0.94
C LEU A 74 13.91 -7.01 -0.09
N TYR A 75 14.39 -8.27 -0.04
CA TYR A 75 13.77 -9.34 0.73
C TYR A 75 14.78 -9.97 1.69
N PRO A 76 14.34 -10.58 2.82
CA PRO A 76 15.21 -11.45 3.59
C PRO A 76 15.69 -12.62 2.71
N PHE A 77 16.96 -13.02 2.86
CA PHE A 77 17.57 -14.12 2.07
C PHE A 77 16.78 -15.42 2.17
N SER A 78 16.15 -15.69 3.30
CA SER A 78 15.23 -16.82 3.49
C SER A 78 13.97 -16.75 2.65
N ASN A 79 13.69 -15.61 2.03
CA ASN A 79 12.46 -15.31 1.29
C ASN A 79 11.18 -15.55 2.12
N LYS A 80 11.27 -15.33 3.45
CA LYS A 80 10.17 -15.49 4.42
C LYS A 80 10.07 -14.27 5.34
N ALA A 81 8.88 -13.71 5.46
CA ALA A 81 8.58 -12.59 6.35
C ALA A 81 8.86 -12.91 7.84
N SER A 82 8.80 -14.19 8.21
CA SER A 82 9.11 -14.63 9.57
C SER A 82 10.54 -14.31 9.98
N SER A 83 11.52 -14.32 9.05
CA SER A 83 12.91 -13.98 9.38
C SER A 83 13.09 -12.51 9.76
N VAL A 84 12.34 -11.61 9.12
CA VAL A 84 12.32 -10.19 9.51
C VAL A 84 11.73 -10.03 10.91
N LEU A 85 10.61 -10.70 11.18
CA LEU A 85 9.99 -10.65 12.51
C LEU A 85 10.90 -11.28 13.60
N GLU A 86 11.59 -12.38 13.28
CA GLU A 86 12.50 -13.07 14.19
C GLU A 86 13.64 -12.16 14.69
N VAL A 87 14.33 -11.47 13.78
CA VAL A 87 15.43 -10.57 14.17
C VAL A 87 14.91 -9.37 14.98
N LEU A 88 13.73 -8.84 14.64
CA LEU A 88 13.09 -7.77 15.40
C LEU A 88 12.72 -8.22 16.83
N MET A 89 12.15 -9.40 16.96
CA MET A 89 11.77 -9.96 18.27
C MET A 89 13.00 -10.32 19.12
N ALA A 90 14.05 -10.85 18.50
CA ALA A 90 15.31 -11.16 19.18
C ALA A 90 16.03 -9.89 19.71
N ALA A 91 15.82 -8.75 19.07
CA ALA A 91 16.36 -7.47 19.50
C ALA A 91 15.64 -6.86 20.72
N LEU A 92 14.45 -7.38 21.09
CA LEU A 92 13.70 -6.93 22.25
C LEU A 92 14.18 -7.68 23.51
N PRO A 93 14.86 -6.99 24.45
CA PRO A 93 15.30 -7.65 25.67
C PRO A 93 14.09 -8.01 26.54
N ALA A 94 13.81 -9.30 26.67
CA ALA A 94 12.61 -9.83 27.35
C ALA A 94 12.46 -9.39 28.82
N HIS A 95 13.55 -9.01 29.47
CA HIS A 95 13.56 -8.50 30.84
C HIS A 95 13.32 -6.99 30.96
N VAL A 96 13.18 -6.28 29.82
CA VAL A 96 13.00 -4.81 29.77
C VAL A 96 11.71 -4.43 29.05
N VAL A 97 11.24 -5.27 28.11
CA VAL A 97 10.06 -4.98 27.31
C VAL A 97 8.92 -5.94 27.62
N ASP A 98 7.90 -5.42 28.31
CA ASP A 98 6.65 -6.13 28.51
C ASP A 98 5.77 -6.03 27.26
N ILE A 99 5.31 -7.17 26.77
CA ILE A 99 4.51 -7.28 25.55
C ILE A 99 3.13 -7.82 25.91
N HIS A 100 2.09 -7.04 25.60
CA HIS A 100 0.70 -7.36 25.88
C HIS A 100 -0.08 -7.49 24.57
N PRO A 101 -0.20 -8.71 23.99
CA PRO A 101 -1.11 -8.98 22.88
C PRO A 101 -2.56 -9.02 23.35
N CYS A 102 -3.52 -8.91 22.44
CA CYS A 102 -4.95 -8.82 22.71
C CYS A 102 -5.32 -7.63 23.61
N VAL A 103 -4.57 -6.55 23.55
CA VAL A 103 -4.83 -5.30 24.29
C VAL A 103 -4.89 -4.14 23.31
N LYS A 104 -6.02 -3.43 23.30
CA LYS A 104 -6.25 -2.25 22.48
C LYS A 104 -6.06 -0.99 23.32
N ALA A 105 -5.27 -0.04 22.84
CA ALA A 105 -5.27 1.30 23.36
C ALA A 105 -6.47 2.06 22.79
N ILE A 106 -7.30 2.64 23.69
CA ILE A 106 -8.56 3.29 23.35
C ILE A 106 -8.39 4.79 23.26
N GLU A 107 -7.75 5.38 24.27
CA GLU A 107 -7.63 6.81 24.43
C GLU A 107 -6.36 7.17 25.18
N THR A 108 -5.80 8.34 24.89
CA THR A 108 -4.63 8.91 25.59
C THR A 108 -5.00 10.27 26.11
N HIS A 109 -4.69 10.54 27.39
CA HIS A 109 -4.85 11.82 28.03
C HIS A 109 -3.52 12.36 28.53
N ARG A 110 -3.37 13.68 28.54
CA ARG A 110 -2.24 14.34 29.21
C ARG A 110 -2.44 14.25 30.73
N SER A 111 -1.42 13.83 31.46
CA SER A 111 -1.36 13.88 32.93
C SER A 111 -0.26 14.83 33.38
N HIS A 112 -0.13 15.04 34.71
CA HIS A 112 0.86 15.97 35.28
C HIS A 112 2.30 15.62 34.87
N ASP A 113 2.66 14.34 34.91
CA ASP A 113 4.04 13.85 34.69
C ASP A 113 4.16 12.95 33.45
N GLY A 114 3.24 13.03 32.50
CA GLY A 114 3.25 12.17 31.33
C GLY A 114 1.88 11.99 30.70
N PHE A 115 1.46 10.75 30.55
CA PHE A 115 0.24 10.34 29.87
C PHE A 115 -0.48 9.25 30.61
N ASP A 116 -1.79 9.31 30.65
CA ASP A 116 -2.67 8.25 31.06
C ASP A 116 -3.27 7.60 29.79
N VAL A 117 -3.00 6.33 29.57
CA VAL A 117 -3.46 5.58 28.39
C VAL A 117 -4.52 4.59 28.83
N LEU A 118 -5.74 4.72 28.31
CA LEU A 118 -6.83 3.79 28.55
C LEU A 118 -6.64 2.57 27.62
N LEU A 119 -6.55 1.41 28.23
CA LEU A 119 -6.40 0.12 27.56
C LEU A 119 -7.66 -0.73 27.76
N GLU A 120 -7.97 -1.58 26.80
CA GLU A 120 -9.10 -2.51 26.83
C GLU A 120 -8.66 -3.87 26.31
N GLU A 121 -9.08 -4.96 26.93
CA GLU A 121 -8.87 -6.30 26.41
C GLU A 121 -9.62 -6.46 25.07
N SER A 122 -8.87 -6.82 24.03
CA SER A 122 -9.44 -7.07 22.70
C SER A 122 -9.96 -8.49 22.63
N HIS A 123 -11.28 -8.66 22.59
CA HIS A 123 -11.90 -9.96 22.31
C HIS A 123 -11.65 -10.32 20.83
N SER A 124 -10.62 -11.12 20.56
CA SER A 124 -10.48 -11.68 19.23
C SER A 124 -11.57 -12.75 19.06
N ALA A 125 -12.42 -12.59 18.07
CA ALA A 125 -13.39 -13.61 17.66
C ALA A 125 -12.67 -14.98 17.57
N THR A 126 -13.08 -15.91 18.40
CA THR A 126 -12.59 -17.28 18.40
C THR A 126 -12.90 -17.90 17.04
N GLY A 127 -11.86 -18.25 16.31
CA GLY A 127 -12.00 -19.13 15.15
C GLY A 127 -12.63 -20.46 15.58
N ASN A 128 -13.56 -20.95 14.79
CA ASN A 128 -14.23 -22.26 14.77
C ASN A 128 -13.77 -23.26 15.85
N GLY A 129 -14.61 -23.47 16.86
CA GLY A 129 -14.46 -24.57 17.81
C GLY A 129 -15.41 -24.43 18.99
N GLY A 130 -16.64 -24.91 18.87
CA GLY A 130 -17.54 -25.24 19.99
C GLY A 130 -18.06 -24.04 20.78
N ALA A 131 -19.28 -23.62 20.49
CA ALA A 131 -20.05 -22.68 21.30
C ALA A 131 -20.30 -23.27 22.70
N ALA A 132 -19.53 -22.82 23.71
CA ALA A 132 -19.96 -22.87 25.08
C ALA A 132 -20.85 -21.64 25.33
N ALA A 133 -22.12 -21.85 25.53
CA ALA A 133 -23.08 -20.83 25.94
C ALA A 133 -22.58 -20.17 27.24
N GLY A 134 -22.25 -18.85 27.19
CA GLY A 134 -21.91 -18.09 28.38
C GLY A 134 -20.86 -16.95 28.22
N GLU A 135 -20.23 -16.78 27.06
CA GLU A 135 -19.15 -15.77 26.89
C GLU A 135 -19.60 -14.41 26.33
N SER A 136 -20.88 -14.23 25.96
CA SER A 136 -21.35 -13.02 25.29
C SER A 136 -21.53 -11.78 26.19
N ASP A 137 -21.41 -11.90 27.52
CA ASP A 137 -21.73 -10.83 28.48
C ASP A 137 -20.56 -10.38 29.36
N ARG A 138 -19.31 -10.76 29.04
CA ARG A 138 -18.17 -10.19 29.75
C ARG A 138 -17.87 -8.79 29.20
N VAL A 139 -18.11 -7.78 30.05
CA VAL A 139 -17.62 -6.42 29.81
C VAL A 139 -16.10 -6.47 29.67
N PRO A 140 -15.52 -5.91 28.59
CA PRO A 140 -14.05 -5.89 28.43
C PRO A 140 -13.40 -5.24 29.66
N GLN A 141 -12.36 -5.86 30.17
CA GLN A 141 -11.66 -5.29 31.32
C GLN A 141 -10.83 -4.08 30.82
N GLN A 142 -11.17 -2.90 31.34
CA GLN A 142 -10.43 -1.68 31.06
C GLN A 142 -9.42 -1.41 32.16
N ALA A 143 -8.26 -0.88 31.78
CA ALA A 143 -7.20 -0.44 32.69
C ALA A 143 -6.56 0.85 32.18
N THR A 144 -6.18 1.72 33.11
CA THR A 144 -5.39 2.91 32.77
C THR A 144 -3.94 2.67 33.14
N VAL A 145 -3.05 2.88 32.16
CA VAL A 145 -1.59 2.78 32.35
C VAL A 145 -0.98 4.16 32.25
N ARG A 146 -0.17 4.52 33.24
CA ARG A 146 0.60 5.76 33.24
C ARG A 146 1.94 5.56 32.52
N ALA A 147 2.27 6.47 31.61
CA ALA A 147 3.51 6.44 30.84
C ALA A 147 4.16 7.81 30.78
N GLY A 148 5.47 7.90 30.95
CA GLY A 148 6.23 9.14 30.75
C GLY A 148 6.29 9.56 29.27
N ARG A 149 6.24 8.58 28.37
CA ARG A 149 6.22 8.78 26.90
C ARG A 149 5.30 7.77 26.24
N VAL A 150 4.68 8.19 25.13
CA VAL A 150 3.80 7.34 24.32
C VAL A 150 4.28 7.35 22.87
N VAL A 151 4.37 6.16 22.28
CA VAL A 151 4.68 5.98 20.85
C VAL A 151 3.47 5.36 20.17
N VAL A 152 2.84 6.10 19.26
CA VAL A 152 1.71 5.66 18.46
C VAL A 152 2.23 5.08 17.15
N ALA A 153 2.25 3.75 17.05
CA ALA A 153 2.63 2.97 15.87
C ALA A 153 1.48 2.04 15.45
N ALA A 154 0.24 2.51 15.60
CA ALA A 154 -0.97 1.71 15.45
C ALA A 154 -1.43 1.53 13.98
N GLY A 155 -0.68 2.08 13.01
CA GLY A 155 -1.06 2.10 11.61
C GLY A 155 -2.13 3.14 11.29
N GLY A 156 -2.72 3.06 10.10
CA GLY A 156 -3.74 4.01 9.65
C GLY A 156 -5.07 3.89 10.37
N GLY A 157 -5.80 5.01 10.50
CA GLY A 157 -7.18 5.06 10.97
C GLY A 157 -7.39 4.99 12.49
N CYS A 158 -6.38 4.69 13.30
CA CYS A 158 -6.53 4.56 14.76
C CYS A 158 -6.00 5.77 15.53
N ALA A 159 -5.02 6.48 14.98
CA ALA A 159 -4.28 7.50 15.72
C ALA A 159 -5.13 8.70 16.13
N GLU A 160 -6.06 9.15 15.29
CA GLU A 160 -6.97 10.26 15.58
C GLU A 160 -7.79 10.00 16.84
N SER A 161 -8.52 8.88 16.87
CA SER A 161 -9.36 8.51 18.00
C SER A 161 -8.53 8.30 19.27
N LEU A 162 -7.37 7.67 19.15
CA LEU A 162 -6.46 7.41 20.27
C LEU A 162 -5.93 8.72 20.89
N LEU A 163 -5.77 9.77 20.11
CA LEU A 163 -5.19 11.04 20.55
C LEU A 163 -6.21 12.15 20.82
N ALA A 164 -7.49 11.92 20.51
CA ALA A 164 -8.55 12.91 20.67
C ALA A 164 -8.66 13.46 22.10
N GLY A 165 -8.45 12.63 23.13
CA GLY A 165 -8.45 13.05 24.53
C GLY A 165 -7.24 13.90 24.92
N ALA A 166 -6.09 13.71 24.24
CA ALA A 166 -4.87 14.48 24.52
C ALA A 166 -4.80 15.78 23.70
N ILE A 167 -5.26 15.74 22.44
CA ILE A 167 -5.24 16.89 21.52
C ILE A 167 -6.54 16.92 20.69
N PRO A 168 -7.59 17.59 21.16
CA PRO A 168 -8.90 17.57 20.48
C PRO A 168 -8.91 18.18 19.07
N ALA A 169 -7.95 19.03 18.73
CA ALA A 169 -7.86 19.73 17.45
C ALA A 169 -6.57 19.41 16.70
N LEU A 170 -6.16 18.14 16.72
CA LEU A 170 -4.98 17.71 15.97
C LEU A 170 -5.27 17.77 14.46
N PRO A 171 -4.45 18.48 13.66
CA PRO A 171 -4.64 18.51 12.22
C PRO A 171 -4.52 17.10 11.61
N THR A 172 -5.53 16.71 10.83
CA THR A 172 -5.62 15.41 10.19
C THR A 172 -6.13 15.51 8.77
N ALA A 173 -5.72 14.57 7.92
CA ALA A 173 -6.27 14.36 6.60
C ALA A 173 -7.28 13.20 6.63
N PRO A 174 -8.37 13.25 5.85
CA PRO A 174 -9.34 12.16 5.78
C PRO A 174 -8.70 10.83 5.46
N TRP A 175 -8.96 9.83 6.28
CA TRP A 175 -8.46 8.49 6.13
C TRP A 175 -9.19 7.74 5.02
N ARG A 176 -8.45 7.07 4.13
CA ARG A 176 -8.98 6.24 3.05
C ARG A 176 -8.09 5.05 2.74
N PRO A 177 -8.66 3.86 2.48
CA PRO A 177 -7.89 2.71 2.02
C PRO A 177 -7.29 2.98 0.64
N THR A 178 -6.06 2.51 0.40
CA THR A 178 -5.34 2.65 -0.86
C THR A 178 -4.39 1.47 -1.10
N LEU A 179 -3.72 1.41 -2.24
CA LEU A 179 -2.97 0.25 -2.68
C LEU A 179 -3.84 -1.01 -2.71
N GLY A 180 -5.00 -0.90 -3.35
CA GLY A 180 -5.98 -1.96 -3.48
C GLY A 180 -6.54 -2.12 -4.88
N PRO A 181 -7.35 -3.16 -5.11
CA PRO A 181 -8.03 -3.37 -6.38
C PRO A 181 -9.05 -2.28 -6.66
N LEU A 182 -9.22 -1.92 -7.93
CA LEU A 182 -10.18 -0.93 -8.38
C LEU A 182 -11.44 -1.59 -8.95
N ALA A 183 -12.60 -1.23 -8.41
CA ALA A 183 -13.86 -1.43 -9.07
C ALA A 183 -13.93 -0.47 -10.26
N ALA A 184 -14.28 -1.00 -11.43
CA ALA A 184 -14.33 -0.21 -12.65
C ALA A 184 -15.43 -0.72 -13.59
N ALA A 185 -16.16 0.22 -14.20
CA ALA A 185 -17.08 -0.10 -15.28
C ALA A 185 -16.33 -0.19 -16.61
N PHE A 186 -16.62 -1.25 -17.33
CA PHE A 186 -16.13 -1.48 -18.69
C PHE A 186 -17.00 -0.75 -19.71
N PRO A 187 -16.53 -0.54 -20.96
CA PRO A 187 -17.37 -0.05 -22.03
C PRO A 187 -18.64 -0.89 -22.18
N GLU A 188 -19.75 -0.27 -22.55
CA GLU A 188 -21.11 -0.84 -22.53
C GLU A 188 -21.24 -2.21 -23.24
N ASN A 189 -20.46 -2.43 -24.29
CA ASN A 189 -20.49 -3.68 -25.08
C ASN A 189 -19.44 -4.71 -24.64
N VAL A 190 -18.72 -4.48 -23.53
CA VAL A 190 -17.66 -5.35 -23.02
C VAL A 190 -18.15 -6.07 -21.78
N SER A 191 -18.15 -7.41 -21.79
CA SER A 191 -18.45 -8.22 -20.61
C SER A 191 -17.20 -8.37 -19.72
N SER A 192 -17.25 -7.79 -18.51
CA SER A 192 -16.20 -7.93 -17.50
C SER A 192 -16.03 -9.38 -17.04
N GLU A 193 -17.12 -10.14 -16.97
CA GLU A 193 -17.13 -11.54 -16.55
C GLU A 193 -16.30 -12.44 -17.47
N LYS A 194 -16.29 -12.15 -18.78
CA LYS A 194 -15.49 -12.87 -19.77
C LYS A 194 -14.00 -12.54 -19.66
N LEU A 195 -13.65 -11.43 -19.04
CA LEU A 195 -12.27 -11.02 -18.80
C LEU A 195 -11.74 -11.48 -17.44
N ASP A 196 -12.60 -12.01 -16.54
CA ASP A 196 -12.18 -12.42 -15.20
C ASP A 196 -11.05 -13.45 -15.24
N GLY A 197 -9.97 -13.15 -14.52
CA GLY A 197 -8.77 -13.99 -14.46
C GLY A 197 -7.73 -13.73 -15.56
N ILE A 198 -8.04 -12.93 -16.57
CA ILE A 198 -7.08 -12.58 -17.64
C ILE A 198 -6.02 -11.63 -17.10
N ARG A 199 -4.75 -11.94 -17.41
CA ARG A 199 -3.59 -11.10 -17.13
C ARG A 199 -3.04 -10.52 -18.40
N SER A 200 -2.59 -9.28 -18.36
CA SER A 200 -1.91 -8.64 -19.47
C SER A 200 -0.87 -7.64 -18.95
N HIS A 201 0.26 -7.57 -19.65
CA HIS A 201 1.23 -6.50 -19.43
C HIS A 201 0.74 -5.25 -20.16
N VAL A 202 0.61 -4.15 -19.43
CA VAL A 202 -0.02 -2.91 -19.92
C VAL A 202 0.66 -1.69 -19.33
N ARG A 203 0.35 -0.51 -19.90
CA ARG A 203 0.52 0.76 -19.20
C ARG A 203 -0.85 1.24 -18.73
N ILE A 204 -0.96 1.59 -17.45
CA ILE A 204 -2.15 2.23 -16.88
C ILE A 204 -1.88 3.72 -16.74
N SER A 205 -2.83 4.54 -17.15
CA SER A 205 -2.76 5.99 -17.04
C SER A 205 -4.04 6.58 -16.45
N LEU A 206 -3.86 7.57 -15.56
CA LEU A 206 -4.94 8.42 -15.02
C LEU A 206 -4.65 9.86 -15.48
N PRO A 207 -5.29 10.33 -16.56
CA PRO A 207 -4.97 11.64 -17.17
C PRO A 207 -5.10 12.82 -16.21
N ASN A 208 -6.07 12.79 -15.28
CA ASN A 208 -6.32 13.90 -14.36
C ASN A 208 -5.19 14.08 -13.32
N SER A 209 -4.59 12.99 -12.86
CA SER A 209 -3.50 13.01 -11.88
C SER A 209 -2.11 13.02 -12.52
N GLY A 210 -2.02 12.73 -13.83
CA GLY A 210 -0.76 12.50 -14.53
C GLY A 210 -0.09 11.18 -14.18
N PHE A 211 -0.77 10.28 -13.44
CA PHE A 211 -0.22 8.96 -13.14
C PHE A 211 -0.08 8.13 -14.41
N SER A 212 1.08 7.48 -14.57
CA SER A 212 1.32 6.52 -15.65
C SER A 212 2.37 5.50 -15.19
N GLU A 213 2.05 4.22 -15.24
CA GLU A 213 2.95 3.14 -14.83
C GLU A 213 2.70 1.89 -15.67
N GLU A 214 3.79 1.15 -15.99
CA GLU A 214 3.71 -0.15 -16.67
C GLU A 214 3.74 -1.29 -15.67
N GLY A 215 2.98 -2.35 -15.99
CA GLY A 215 2.96 -3.54 -15.18
C GLY A 215 1.88 -4.52 -15.60
N GLU A 216 1.76 -5.60 -14.84
CA GLU A 216 0.73 -6.61 -15.09
C GLU A 216 -0.60 -6.17 -14.47
N VAL A 217 -1.65 -6.11 -15.27
CA VAL A 217 -3.05 -6.00 -14.84
C VAL A 217 -3.69 -7.38 -14.79
N LEU A 218 -4.50 -7.62 -13.75
CA LEU A 218 -5.41 -8.76 -13.65
C LEU A 218 -6.83 -8.23 -13.77
N PHE A 219 -7.52 -8.61 -14.82
CA PHE A 219 -8.94 -8.31 -14.99
C PHE A 219 -9.79 -9.15 -14.06
N ARG A 220 -10.83 -8.55 -13.50
CA ARG A 220 -11.78 -9.18 -12.59
C ARG A 220 -13.21 -8.78 -12.97
N GLY A 221 -14.18 -9.59 -12.60
CA GLY A 221 -15.59 -9.27 -12.85
C GLY A 221 -16.03 -7.91 -12.29
N TYR A 222 -15.39 -7.45 -11.21
CA TYR A 222 -15.62 -6.14 -10.59
C TYR A 222 -14.77 -5.00 -11.18
N GLY A 223 -13.78 -5.27 -12.00
CA GLY A 223 -12.84 -4.26 -12.52
C GLY A 223 -11.44 -4.81 -12.73
N ILE A 224 -10.44 -4.26 -12.05
CA ILE A 224 -9.03 -4.59 -12.25
C ILE A 224 -8.25 -4.69 -10.93
N SER A 225 -7.17 -5.49 -10.96
CA SER A 225 -6.25 -5.72 -9.86
C SER A 225 -4.81 -5.86 -10.38
N GLY A 226 -3.84 -6.01 -9.48
CA GLY A 226 -2.41 -6.11 -9.79
C GLY A 226 -1.63 -4.93 -9.24
N ILE A 227 -0.30 -5.05 -9.19
CA ILE A 227 0.56 -4.05 -8.53
C ILE A 227 0.43 -2.66 -9.17
N VAL A 228 0.41 -2.58 -10.50
CA VAL A 228 0.23 -1.33 -11.23
C VAL A 228 -1.13 -0.67 -10.92
N VAL A 229 -2.18 -1.48 -10.72
CA VAL A 229 -3.52 -1.01 -10.32
C VAL A 229 -3.51 -0.52 -8.87
N PHE A 230 -2.82 -1.22 -8.00
CA PHE A 230 -2.67 -0.80 -6.60
C PHE A 230 -1.96 0.56 -6.52
N ASN A 231 -0.89 0.75 -7.30
CA ASN A 231 -0.22 2.05 -7.39
C ASN A 231 -1.15 3.14 -7.97
N ALA A 232 -1.94 2.81 -9.00
CA ALA A 232 -2.93 3.73 -9.59
C ALA A 232 -4.01 4.12 -8.57
N SER A 233 -4.45 3.19 -7.69
CA SER A 233 -5.51 3.45 -6.72
C SER A 233 -5.18 4.58 -5.71
N ARG A 234 -3.89 4.91 -5.56
CA ARG A 234 -3.44 6.06 -4.75
C ARG A 234 -3.89 7.41 -5.32
N TYR A 235 -4.15 7.46 -6.62
CA TYR A 235 -4.45 8.67 -7.38
C TYR A 235 -5.86 8.65 -7.97
N ALA A 236 -6.45 7.47 -8.09
CA ALA A 236 -7.73 7.26 -8.72
C ALA A 236 -8.90 7.90 -7.94
N HIS A 237 -9.80 8.55 -8.67
CA HIS A 237 -11.03 9.12 -8.14
C HIS A 237 -12.26 8.48 -8.80
N THR A 238 -13.33 8.29 -8.02
CA THR A 238 -14.59 7.76 -8.54
C THR A 238 -15.12 8.66 -9.65
N GLY A 239 -15.51 8.05 -10.77
CA GLY A 239 -16.04 8.74 -11.94
C GLY A 239 -14.99 9.20 -12.96
N GLU A 240 -13.69 9.04 -12.69
CA GLU A 240 -12.66 9.34 -13.69
C GLU A 240 -12.40 8.13 -14.61
N THR A 241 -11.88 8.43 -15.79
CA THR A 241 -11.48 7.42 -16.77
C THR A 241 -10.02 7.03 -16.56
N LEU A 242 -9.82 5.74 -16.30
CA LEU A 242 -8.51 5.09 -16.34
C LEU A 242 -8.32 4.51 -17.75
N LEU A 243 -7.15 4.71 -18.33
CA LEU A 243 -6.79 4.21 -19.66
C LEU A 243 -5.82 3.03 -19.52
N VAL A 244 -6.12 1.95 -20.24
CA VAL A 244 -5.26 0.76 -20.35
C VAL A 244 -4.65 0.71 -21.75
N ASP A 245 -3.34 0.77 -21.83
CA ASP A 245 -2.54 0.62 -23.04
C ASP A 245 -1.96 -0.79 -23.12
N PHE A 246 -2.45 -1.61 -24.04
CA PHE A 246 -1.98 -2.99 -24.25
C PHE A 246 -0.70 -3.10 -25.09
N LEU A 247 -0.21 -1.98 -25.62
CA LEU A 247 1.00 -1.90 -26.44
C LEU A 247 1.96 -0.82 -25.89
N PRO A 248 2.38 -0.91 -24.63
CA PRO A 248 3.14 0.17 -23.96
C PRO A 248 4.48 0.48 -24.62
N ALA A 249 5.08 -0.51 -25.31
CA ALA A 249 6.35 -0.34 -26.02
C ALA A 249 6.24 0.36 -27.37
N MET A 250 5.00 0.64 -27.86
CA MET A 250 4.76 1.25 -29.16
C MET A 250 4.11 2.61 -29.00
N GLU A 251 4.53 3.58 -29.79
CA GLU A 251 3.79 4.82 -29.98
C GLU A 251 2.49 4.56 -30.76
N THR A 252 1.52 5.49 -30.66
CA THR A 252 0.21 5.29 -31.28
C THR A 252 0.30 5.05 -32.77
N HIS A 253 1.14 5.79 -33.51
CA HIS A 253 1.33 5.61 -34.94
C HIS A 253 1.99 4.28 -35.31
N GLU A 254 2.88 3.77 -34.47
CA GLU A 254 3.51 2.45 -34.65
C GLU A 254 2.50 1.33 -34.43
N ALA A 255 1.66 1.45 -33.41
CA ALA A 255 0.57 0.51 -33.15
C ALA A 255 -0.45 0.50 -34.33
N GLU A 256 -0.82 1.66 -34.84
CA GLU A 256 -1.67 1.76 -36.03
C GLU A 256 -1.05 1.07 -37.25
N ALA A 257 0.22 1.33 -37.53
CA ALA A 257 0.95 0.71 -38.63
C ALA A 257 1.06 -0.84 -38.47
N ALA A 258 1.32 -1.31 -37.25
CA ALA A 258 1.40 -2.75 -36.99
C ALA A 258 0.05 -3.46 -37.16
N ILE A 259 -1.05 -2.86 -36.66
CA ILE A 259 -2.40 -3.39 -36.84
C ILE A 259 -2.80 -3.37 -38.31
N TYR A 260 -2.47 -2.29 -39.03
CA TYR A 260 -2.72 -2.17 -40.48
C TYR A 260 -2.00 -3.28 -41.28
N ALA A 261 -0.69 -3.44 -41.09
CA ALA A 261 0.11 -4.48 -41.77
C ALA A 261 -0.40 -5.90 -41.50
N ARG A 262 -0.91 -6.14 -40.27
CA ARG A 262 -1.52 -7.42 -39.90
C ARG A 262 -2.88 -7.60 -40.58
N ALA A 263 -3.72 -6.57 -40.62
CA ALA A 263 -5.02 -6.57 -41.24
C ALA A 263 -4.91 -6.80 -42.76
N GLU A 264 -3.93 -6.19 -43.43
CA GLU A 264 -3.64 -6.40 -44.86
C GLU A 264 -3.43 -7.87 -45.21
N ARG A 265 -2.68 -8.62 -44.36
CA ARG A 265 -2.47 -10.06 -44.55
C ARG A 265 -3.72 -10.91 -44.33
N LEU A 266 -4.70 -10.38 -43.61
CA LEU A 266 -5.92 -11.07 -43.21
C LEU A 266 -7.17 -10.47 -43.91
N GLN A 267 -6.97 -9.68 -44.98
CA GLN A 267 -8.03 -8.98 -45.65
C GLN A 267 -9.20 -9.91 -46.04
N GLY A 268 -10.41 -9.50 -45.72
CA GLY A 268 -11.61 -10.27 -45.98
C GLY A 268 -11.92 -11.40 -45.00
N GLN A 269 -11.02 -11.69 -44.08
CA GLN A 269 -11.33 -12.60 -42.99
C GLN A 269 -12.16 -11.90 -41.90
N PRO A 270 -12.83 -12.67 -41.01
CA PRO A 270 -13.56 -12.08 -39.88
C PRO A 270 -12.60 -11.31 -38.94
N ALA A 271 -13.07 -10.17 -38.38
CA ALA A 271 -12.25 -9.27 -37.58
C ALA A 271 -11.59 -9.94 -36.37
N HIS A 272 -12.21 -10.95 -35.75
CA HIS A 272 -11.62 -11.68 -34.63
C HIS A 272 -10.31 -12.39 -34.99
N THR A 273 -10.05 -12.69 -36.28
CA THR A 273 -8.81 -13.33 -36.72
C THR A 273 -7.58 -12.45 -36.53
N LEU A 274 -7.79 -11.11 -36.46
CA LEU A 274 -6.73 -10.15 -36.19
C LEU A 274 -5.97 -10.45 -34.89
N PHE A 275 -6.67 -10.95 -33.88
CA PHE A 275 -6.10 -11.21 -32.56
C PHE A 275 -5.56 -12.62 -32.36
N ARG A 276 -5.72 -13.52 -33.32
CA ARG A 276 -5.25 -14.90 -33.24
C ARG A 276 -3.73 -14.95 -33.08
N GLY A 277 -3.25 -15.52 -31.96
CA GLY A 277 -1.82 -15.58 -31.62
C GLY A 277 -1.21 -14.23 -31.23
N PHE A 278 -2.04 -13.25 -30.87
CA PHE A 278 -1.60 -11.92 -30.43
C PHE A 278 -2.07 -11.63 -28.99
N VAL A 279 -3.33 -11.78 -28.72
CA VAL A 279 -3.91 -11.72 -27.37
C VAL A 279 -4.85 -12.90 -27.14
N LEU A 280 -5.29 -13.12 -25.90
CA LEU A 280 -6.29 -14.13 -25.59
C LEU A 280 -7.62 -13.81 -26.33
N PRO A 281 -8.38 -14.82 -26.77
CA PRO A 281 -9.62 -14.62 -27.55
C PRO A 281 -10.63 -13.70 -26.87
N GLU A 282 -10.78 -13.81 -25.55
CA GLU A 282 -11.71 -13.01 -24.74
C GLU A 282 -11.30 -11.53 -24.72
N LEU A 283 -9.98 -11.27 -24.60
CA LEU A 283 -9.44 -9.92 -24.69
C LEU A 283 -9.58 -9.33 -26.09
N GLY A 284 -9.32 -10.15 -27.13
CA GLY A 284 -9.55 -9.75 -28.52
C GLY A 284 -11.00 -9.38 -28.78
N ALA A 285 -11.96 -10.16 -28.26
CA ALA A 285 -13.38 -9.87 -28.36
C ALA A 285 -13.76 -8.56 -27.62
N ALA A 286 -13.18 -8.31 -26.45
CA ALA A 286 -13.39 -7.07 -25.72
C ALA A 286 -12.86 -5.83 -26.47
N LEU A 287 -11.68 -5.95 -27.11
CA LEU A 287 -11.09 -4.88 -27.91
C LEU A 287 -11.93 -4.57 -29.15
N LEU A 288 -12.47 -5.59 -29.84
CA LEU A 288 -13.41 -5.39 -30.94
C LEU A 288 -14.70 -4.71 -30.45
N ALA A 289 -15.29 -5.19 -29.36
CA ALA A 289 -16.49 -4.61 -28.78
C ALA A 289 -16.27 -3.13 -28.40
N ALA A 290 -15.16 -2.81 -27.75
CA ALA A 290 -14.78 -1.43 -27.42
C ALA A 290 -14.55 -0.56 -28.67
N SER A 291 -14.12 -1.18 -29.78
CA SER A 291 -14.00 -0.51 -31.10
C SER A 291 -15.32 -0.38 -31.83
N GLY A 292 -16.43 -0.97 -31.30
CA GLY A 292 -17.72 -1.03 -31.99
C GLY A 292 -17.68 -1.89 -33.27
N ILE A 293 -16.88 -2.97 -33.27
CA ILE A 293 -16.69 -3.88 -34.39
C ILE A 293 -17.22 -5.25 -34.02
N ARG A 294 -18.02 -5.86 -34.89
CA ARG A 294 -18.50 -7.23 -34.66
C ARG A 294 -17.38 -8.26 -34.95
N PRO A 295 -17.28 -9.34 -34.18
CA PRO A 295 -16.23 -10.34 -34.38
C PRO A 295 -16.25 -11.02 -35.76
N ASP A 296 -17.43 -11.13 -36.38
CA ASP A 296 -17.67 -11.75 -37.68
C ASP A 296 -17.60 -10.77 -38.85
N GLU A 297 -17.49 -9.46 -38.59
CA GLU A 297 -17.38 -8.41 -39.60
C GLU A 297 -16.11 -8.63 -40.44
N PRO A 298 -16.19 -8.49 -41.80
CA PRO A 298 -15.00 -8.61 -42.63
C PRO A 298 -13.97 -7.55 -42.27
N LEU A 299 -12.72 -7.97 -42.05
CA LEU A 299 -11.62 -7.08 -41.71
C LEU A 299 -11.33 -6.13 -42.87
N GLN A 300 -11.45 -4.84 -42.63
CA GLN A 300 -11.19 -3.76 -43.57
C GLN A 300 -10.18 -2.79 -42.96
N GLN A 301 -9.49 -2.06 -43.82
CA GLN A 301 -8.42 -1.14 -43.38
C GLN A 301 -8.93 0.01 -42.52
N GLU A 302 -10.16 0.49 -42.80
CA GLU A 302 -10.82 1.56 -42.06
C GLU A 302 -11.06 1.22 -40.59
N LEU A 303 -11.10 -0.07 -40.24
CA LEU A 303 -11.26 -0.57 -38.86
C LEU A 303 -9.98 -0.49 -38.06
N CYS A 304 -8.81 -0.48 -38.73
CA CYS A 304 -7.50 -0.61 -38.07
C CYS A 304 -7.23 0.52 -37.09
N CYS A 305 -7.52 1.76 -37.44
CA CYS A 305 -7.32 2.91 -36.53
C CYS A 305 -8.21 2.81 -35.29
N ARG A 306 -9.43 2.30 -35.40
CA ARG A 306 -10.35 2.12 -34.26
C ARG A 306 -9.83 1.04 -33.32
N ILE A 307 -9.36 -0.08 -33.88
CA ILE A 307 -8.77 -1.18 -33.12
C ILE A 307 -7.48 -0.72 -32.43
N ALA A 308 -6.58 -0.05 -33.14
CA ALA A 308 -5.33 0.46 -32.57
C ALA A 308 -5.58 1.45 -31.42
N ARG A 309 -6.55 2.34 -31.56
CA ARG A 309 -6.97 3.25 -30.48
C ARG A 309 -7.52 2.50 -29.28
N ALA A 310 -8.37 1.49 -29.49
CA ALA A 310 -8.88 0.67 -28.39
C ALA A 310 -7.75 -0.10 -27.68
N MET A 311 -6.72 -0.53 -28.41
CA MET A 311 -5.54 -1.18 -27.80
C MET A 311 -4.65 -0.20 -27.04
N LYS A 312 -4.53 1.05 -27.50
CA LYS A 312 -3.67 2.07 -26.87
C LYS A 312 -4.36 2.84 -25.74
N ALA A 313 -5.69 2.87 -25.71
CA ALA A 313 -6.43 3.66 -24.74
C ALA A 313 -7.79 3.01 -24.42
N PHE A 314 -7.75 1.77 -23.93
CA PHE A 314 -8.95 1.06 -23.50
C PHE A 314 -9.49 1.71 -22.22
N PRO A 315 -10.71 2.29 -22.25
CA PRO A 315 -11.21 3.07 -21.15
C PRO A 315 -11.89 2.20 -20.09
N LEU A 316 -11.60 2.47 -18.83
CA LEU A 316 -12.32 1.93 -17.68
C LEU A 316 -12.77 3.10 -16.80
N MET A 317 -14.05 3.14 -16.41
CA MET A 317 -14.54 4.17 -15.49
C MET A 317 -14.37 3.69 -14.07
N VAL A 318 -13.55 4.38 -13.29
CA VAL A 318 -13.29 4.07 -11.89
C VAL A 318 -14.55 4.24 -11.04
N GLN A 319 -14.91 3.22 -10.27
CA GLN A 319 -16.04 3.24 -9.34
C GLN A 319 -15.60 3.32 -7.86
N GLY A 320 -14.30 3.16 -7.60
CA GLY A 320 -13.69 3.21 -6.27
C GLY A 320 -12.83 1.99 -5.97
N ILE A 321 -12.51 1.78 -4.70
CA ILE A 321 -11.86 0.56 -4.22
C ILE A 321 -12.86 -0.59 -4.28
N ALA A 322 -12.46 -1.73 -4.84
CA ALA A 322 -13.35 -2.89 -4.97
C ALA A 322 -13.51 -3.68 -3.66
N ASP A 323 -12.45 -3.76 -2.87
CA ASP A 323 -12.42 -4.49 -1.61
C ASP A 323 -11.38 -3.85 -0.68
N GLU A 324 -11.84 -3.14 0.35
CA GLU A 324 -10.98 -2.47 1.32
C GLU A 324 -10.10 -3.46 2.11
N SER A 325 -10.55 -4.69 2.31
CA SER A 325 -9.78 -5.72 3.02
C SER A 325 -8.51 -6.15 2.28
N GLN A 326 -8.45 -5.91 0.98
CA GLN A 326 -7.29 -6.17 0.12
C GLN A 326 -6.34 -4.96 0.00
N CYS A 327 -6.72 -3.81 0.54
CA CYS A 327 -5.84 -2.65 0.54
C CYS A 327 -4.64 -2.90 1.46
N GLN A 328 -3.45 -2.53 0.95
CA GLN A 328 -2.20 -2.78 1.67
C GLN A 328 -1.88 -1.69 2.68
N VAL A 329 -2.32 -0.46 2.42
CA VAL A 329 -2.10 0.72 3.27
C VAL A 329 -3.29 1.67 3.20
N HIS A 330 -3.23 2.71 4.02
CA HIS A 330 -4.20 3.80 4.04
C HIS A 330 -3.48 5.13 3.82
N ARG A 331 -4.15 6.06 3.17
CA ARG A 331 -3.75 7.46 3.07
C ARG A 331 -4.59 8.27 4.04
N GLY A 332 -4.05 9.40 4.48
CA GLY A 332 -4.68 10.23 5.52
C GLY A 332 -4.09 9.95 6.89
N GLY A 333 -4.69 10.49 7.93
CA GLY A 333 -4.18 10.45 9.29
C GLY A 333 -3.60 11.78 9.74
N ILE A 334 -2.70 11.75 10.70
CA ILE A 334 -2.14 12.97 11.32
C ILE A 334 -1.27 13.70 10.31
N ALA A 335 -1.53 15.01 10.16
CA ALA A 335 -0.80 15.87 9.24
C ALA A 335 0.70 15.92 9.61
N PRO A 336 1.61 15.70 8.64
CA PRO A 336 3.05 15.64 8.91
C PRO A 336 3.64 16.88 9.56
N GLU A 337 3.08 18.05 9.29
CA GLU A 337 3.49 19.30 9.92
C GLU A 337 3.23 19.36 11.44
N SER A 338 2.42 18.45 11.97
CA SER A 338 2.14 18.35 13.41
C SER A 338 3.29 17.73 14.20
N VAL A 339 4.21 17.03 13.53
CA VAL A 339 5.36 16.38 14.17
C VAL A 339 6.68 17.04 13.80
N CYS A 340 7.71 16.81 14.62
CA CYS A 340 9.08 17.18 14.31
C CYS A 340 9.67 16.15 13.32
N ALA A 341 10.14 16.57 12.16
CA ALA A 341 10.70 15.66 11.15
C ALA A 341 11.93 14.86 11.65
N GLU A 342 12.71 15.41 12.58
CA GLU A 342 13.90 14.76 13.15
C GLU A 342 13.55 13.59 14.09
N SER A 343 12.42 13.66 14.80
CA SER A 343 12.10 12.76 15.92
C SER A 343 10.72 12.10 15.83
N LEU A 344 9.83 12.61 14.98
CA LEU A 344 8.42 12.21 14.91
C LEU A 344 7.63 12.51 16.20
N GLU A 345 8.18 13.33 17.09
CA GLU A 345 7.48 13.81 18.29
C GLU A 345 6.44 14.89 17.90
N LEU A 346 5.25 14.84 18.49
CA LEU A 346 4.24 15.88 18.31
C LEU A 346 4.72 17.22 18.85
N LYS A 347 4.70 18.26 18.01
CA LYS A 347 5.15 19.62 18.40
C LYS A 347 4.33 20.20 19.54
N ALA A 348 3.01 19.92 19.55
CA ALA A 348 2.09 20.42 20.54
C ALA A 348 2.12 19.61 21.85
N LEU A 349 2.70 18.41 21.86
CA LEU A 349 2.63 17.50 23.00
C LEU A 349 3.94 16.70 23.17
N PRO A 350 4.97 17.32 23.80
CA PRO A 350 6.25 16.66 24.06
C PRO A 350 6.09 15.35 24.83
N GLY A 351 6.85 14.33 24.44
CA GLY A 351 6.77 12.96 24.98
C GLY A 351 5.82 12.04 24.23
N LEU A 352 5.05 12.56 23.25
CA LEU A 352 4.19 11.75 22.41
C LEU A 352 4.72 11.73 20.97
N TYR A 353 4.87 10.54 20.41
CA TYR A 353 5.44 10.26 19.08
C TYR A 353 4.42 9.58 18.19
N VAL A 354 4.41 9.92 16.91
CA VAL A 354 3.49 9.33 15.91
C VAL A 354 4.31 8.80 14.74
N LEU A 355 4.16 7.52 14.44
CA LEU A 355 5.05 6.81 13.52
C LEU A 355 4.32 6.16 12.35
N GLY A 356 5.03 6.04 11.24
CA GLY A 356 4.60 5.26 10.09
C GLY A 356 3.30 5.74 9.47
N GLU A 357 2.39 4.82 9.22
CA GLU A 357 1.10 5.04 8.54
C GLU A 357 0.06 5.82 9.40
N ALA A 358 0.34 6.05 10.67
CA ALA A 358 -0.46 6.95 11.50
C ALA A 358 -0.34 8.43 11.07
N LEU A 359 0.76 8.76 10.36
CA LEU A 359 0.95 10.04 9.66
C LEU A 359 0.37 9.95 8.24
N ASP A 360 -0.09 11.07 7.69
CA ASP A 360 -0.52 11.16 6.29
C ASP A 360 0.68 11.01 5.32
N VAL A 361 1.27 9.81 5.33
CA VAL A 361 2.40 9.42 4.47
C VAL A 361 2.14 8.01 3.96
N ASP A 362 2.08 7.87 2.64
CA ASP A 362 2.06 6.57 1.95
C ASP A 362 3.01 6.57 0.76
N GLY A 363 3.53 5.41 0.41
CA GLY A 363 4.34 5.17 -0.78
C GLY A 363 3.72 4.10 -1.68
N PRO A 364 4.22 3.90 -2.92
CA PRO A 364 3.76 2.84 -3.81
C PRO A 364 4.04 1.44 -3.24
N CYS A 365 3.50 0.41 -3.89
CA CYS A 365 3.97 -0.96 -3.68
C CYS A 365 5.48 -1.05 -3.97
N GLY A 366 6.16 -1.95 -3.27
CA GLY A 366 7.58 -2.17 -3.51
C GLY A 366 8.51 -1.76 -2.37
N GLY A 367 8.09 -1.98 -1.11
CA GLY A 367 8.92 -1.79 0.08
C GLY A 367 8.87 -0.40 0.70
N TYR A 368 8.23 0.57 0.06
CA TYR A 368 8.19 1.97 0.50
C TYR A 368 7.57 2.16 1.89
N ASN A 369 6.40 1.57 2.12
CA ASN A 369 5.64 1.79 3.36
C ASN A 369 6.31 1.16 4.59
N LEU A 370 6.88 -0.03 4.44
CA LEU A 370 7.69 -0.64 5.49
C LEU A 370 8.98 0.15 5.73
N HIS A 371 9.65 0.58 4.67
CA HIS A 371 10.84 1.43 4.77
C HIS A 371 10.56 2.70 5.59
N TRP A 372 9.44 3.39 5.30
CA TRP A 372 8.99 4.55 6.07
C TRP A 372 8.77 4.22 7.55
N ALA A 373 8.10 3.11 7.82
CA ALA A 373 7.85 2.67 9.21
C ALA A 373 9.14 2.41 9.99
N TRP A 374 10.14 1.76 9.35
CA TRP A 374 11.46 1.54 9.96
C TRP A 374 12.18 2.85 10.25
N ALA A 375 12.20 3.76 9.27
CA ALA A 375 12.81 5.08 9.41
C ALA A 375 12.23 5.84 10.62
N CYS A 376 10.90 5.88 10.71
CA CYS A 376 10.20 6.51 11.83
C CYS A 376 10.59 5.89 13.17
N GLY A 377 10.60 4.55 13.26
CA GLY A 377 10.96 3.83 14.48
C GLY A 377 12.39 4.12 14.95
N ILE A 378 13.35 4.13 14.02
CA ILE A 378 14.76 4.43 14.32
C ILE A 378 14.93 5.86 14.82
N LEU A 379 14.33 6.85 14.17
CA LEU A 379 14.44 8.26 14.55
C LEU A 379 13.79 8.53 15.91
N ALA A 380 12.59 8.04 16.15
CA ALA A 380 11.92 8.18 17.44
C ALA A 380 12.69 7.49 18.55
N GLY A 381 13.20 6.29 18.33
CA GLY A 381 14.01 5.56 19.30
C GLY A 381 15.31 6.30 19.67
N ARG A 382 16.00 6.89 18.69
CA ARG A 382 17.21 7.72 18.91
C ARG A 382 16.89 8.95 19.76
N ASP A 383 15.80 9.64 19.47
CA ASP A 383 15.41 10.85 20.23
C ASP A 383 15.01 10.51 21.66
N ILE A 384 14.19 9.48 21.84
CA ILE A 384 13.77 9.00 23.17
C ILE A 384 15.00 8.64 24.02
N ALA A 385 15.93 7.86 23.47
CA ALA A 385 17.15 7.46 24.17
C ALA A 385 18.03 8.67 24.55
N ARG A 386 18.16 9.66 23.66
CA ARG A 386 18.88 10.91 23.91
C ARG A 386 18.26 11.70 25.08
N LYS A 387 16.93 11.82 25.10
CA LYS A 387 16.20 12.55 26.16
C LYS A 387 16.31 11.86 27.50
N ILE A 388 16.17 10.52 27.56
CA ILE A 388 16.33 9.76 28.80
C ILE A 388 17.72 9.94 29.38
N LYS A 389 18.77 9.84 28.56
CA LYS A 389 20.16 10.05 29.03
C LYS A 389 20.37 11.45 29.61
N LYS A 390 19.78 12.49 28.98
CA LYS A 390 19.87 13.86 29.47
C LYS A 390 19.15 14.04 30.82
N GLU A 391 17.97 13.44 31.00
CA GLU A 391 17.19 13.47 32.25
C GLU A 391 17.93 12.77 33.41
N GLN A 392 18.66 11.69 33.11
CA GLN A 392 19.46 10.98 34.11
C GLN A 392 20.77 11.69 34.49
N SER A 393 21.19 12.70 33.72
CA SER A 393 22.43 13.43 33.92
C SER A 393 22.21 14.79 34.60
N CYS A 394 20.98 15.18 34.82
CA CYS A 394 20.54 16.37 35.57
C CYS A 394 20.09 15.98 36.96
#